data_a1a8c89b8c2ae6451663f674124a9272
#
_entry.id   a1a8c89b8c2ae6451663f674124a9272
#
_cell.length_a   1.000
_cell.length_b   1.000
_cell.length_c   1.000
_cell.angle_alpha   90.00
_cell.angle_beta   90.00
_cell.angle_gamma   90.00
#
_symmetry.space_group_name_H-M   'P 1'
#
loop_
_entity.id
_entity.type
_entity.pdbx_description
1 polymer ?
#
loop_
_entity_poly.entity_id
_entity_poly.type
_entity_poly.pdbx_seq_one_letter_code
_entity_poly.pdbx_strand_id
1 'polypeptide(L)'
;SESFSREERIDNRKVLIFSFYADTVKWIESFLRKAIESSEELAEYRGRIANVIGTRTKEDLDKARAAAKFAPKTAGKLGDPDEIDILISTDVLAEGVNLQQARHIINYDMPWNPMRLVQRHGRIDRIGSQHKRVFLRTIFPAQRLDDLLGLEEKIANKIAMAAASVGIVSPVSNVESTNRE
;
A
#
# COMPACT_ATOMS: atom_id res chain seq x y z
N SER A 1 -12.86 -19.78 -14.28
CA SER A 1 -13.00 -18.45 -13.65
C SER A 1 -13.51 -18.67 -12.23
N GLU A 2 -12.67 -18.41 -11.23
CA GLU A 2 -13.08 -18.43 -9.83
C GLU A 2 -14.13 -17.32 -9.62
N SER A 3 -15.33 -17.71 -9.23
CA SER A 3 -16.37 -16.75 -8.87
C SER A 3 -16.11 -16.25 -7.45
N PHE A 4 -15.57 -15.04 -7.31
CA PHE A 4 -15.41 -14.40 -6.01
C PHE A 4 -16.76 -14.07 -5.36
N SER A 5 -16.88 -14.30 -4.06
CA SER A 5 -18.00 -13.81 -3.26
C SER A 5 -18.07 -12.26 -3.31
N ARG A 6 -19.21 -11.69 -2.91
CA ARG A 6 -19.33 -10.21 -2.82
C ARG A 6 -18.30 -9.60 -1.89
N GLU A 7 -18.03 -10.25 -0.76
CA GLU A 7 -17.05 -9.79 0.22
C GLU A 7 -15.62 -9.85 -0.31
N GLU A 8 -15.25 -10.94 -0.97
CA GLU A 8 -13.93 -11.07 -1.61
C GLU A 8 -13.71 -10.02 -2.70
N ARG A 9 -14.77 -9.63 -3.43
CA ARG A 9 -14.66 -8.55 -4.43
C ARG A 9 -14.39 -7.20 -3.76
N ILE A 10 -15.03 -6.91 -2.63
CA ILE A 10 -14.79 -5.68 -1.86
C ILE A 10 -13.35 -5.67 -1.34
N ASP A 11 -12.89 -6.75 -0.72
CA ASP A 11 -11.53 -6.84 -0.19
C ASP A 11 -10.46 -6.79 -1.30
N ASN A 12 -10.76 -7.34 -2.49
CA ASN A 12 -9.88 -7.30 -3.66
C ASN A 12 -9.71 -5.89 -4.26
N ARG A 13 -10.63 -4.95 -4.00
CA ARG A 13 -10.52 -3.57 -4.47
C ARG A 13 -9.62 -2.71 -3.59
N LYS A 14 -9.33 -3.16 -2.36
CA LYS A 14 -8.59 -2.36 -1.40
C LYS A 14 -7.11 -2.27 -1.75
N VAL A 15 -6.66 -1.04 -1.97
CA VAL A 15 -5.29 -0.71 -2.35
C VAL A 15 -4.72 0.28 -1.36
N LEU A 16 -3.60 -0.07 -0.76
CA LEU A 16 -2.82 0.79 0.12
C LEU A 16 -1.60 1.33 -0.66
N ILE A 17 -1.50 2.65 -0.77
CA ILE A 17 -0.41 3.32 -1.49
C ILE A 17 0.45 4.07 -0.48
N PHE A 18 1.74 3.78 -0.46
CA PHE A 18 2.70 4.48 0.37
C PHE A 18 3.61 5.41 -0.44
N SER A 19 3.83 6.61 0.07
CA SER A 19 4.89 7.51 -0.35
C SER A 19 5.62 8.08 0.87
N PHE A 20 6.90 8.39 0.71
CA PHE A 20 7.68 9.03 1.77
C PHE A 20 7.30 10.50 1.95
N TYR A 21 6.90 11.16 0.86
CA TYR A 21 6.65 12.60 0.84
C TYR A 21 5.17 12.94 0.90
N ALA A 22 4.80 13.85 1.80
CA ALA A 22 3.42 14.32 1.98
C ALA A 22 2.85 14.98 0.71
N ASP A 23 3.67 15.75 -0.02
CA ASP A 23 3.23 16.40 -1.25
C ASP A 23 3.00 15.39 -2.38
N THR A 24 3.78 14.31 -2.43
CA THR A 24 3.54 13.20 -3.36
C THR A 24 2.21 12.51 -3.04
N VAL A 25 1.89 12.29 -1.77
CA VAL A 25 0.58 11.71 -1.35
C VAL A 25 -0.57 12.57 -1.87
N LYS A 26 -0.52 13.88 -1.68
CA LYS A 26 -1.55 14.83 -2.19
C LYS A 26 -1.65 14.82 -3.70
N TRP A 27 -0.49 14.77 -4.38
CA TRP A 27 -0.43 14.70 -5.83
C TRP A 27 -1.07 13.41 -6.36
N ILE A 28 -0.73 12.25 -5.80
CA ILE A 28 -1.31 10.95 -6.17
C ILE A 28 -2.82 10.98 -5.97
N GLU A 29 -3.30 11.47 -4.84
CA GLU A 29 -4.74 11.58 -4.57
C GLU A 29 -5.44 12.44 -5.62
N SER A 30 -4.90 13.64 -5.91
CA SER A 30 -5.47 14.53 -6.90
C SER A 30 -5.50 13.92 -8.30
N PHE A 31 -4.43 13.25 -8.69
CA PHE A 31 -4.33 12.54 -9.97
C PHE A 31 -5.35 11.41 -10.06
N LEU A 32 -5.42 10.53 -9.05
CA LEU A 32 -6.34 9.41 -9.04
C LEU A 32 -7.80 9.85 -9.04
N ARG A 33 -8.17 10.88 -8.27
CA ARG A 33 -9.52 11.41 -8.29
C ARG A 33 -9.94 11.87 -9.69
N LYS A 34 -9.08 12.61 -10.39
CA LYS A 34 -9.34 13.06 -11.76
C LYS A 34 -9.46 11.87 -12.73
N ALA A 35 -8.56 10.90 -12.63
CA ALA A 35 -8.57 9.70 -13.47
C ALA A 35 -9.86 8.87 -13.28
N ILE A 36 -10.30 8.71 -12.03
CA ILE A 36 -11.50 7.96 -11.67
C ILE A 36 -12.78 8.68 -12.14
N GLU A 37 -12.84 10.00 -11.99
CA GLU A 37 -13.99 10.77 -12.49
C GLU A 37 -14.13 10.70 -14.02
N SER A 38 -13.01 10.59 -14.74
CA SER A 38 -13.00 10.53 -16.22
C SER A 38 -13.12 9.12 -16.79
N SER A 39 -13.13 8.07 -15.97
CA SER A 39 -13.17 6.66 -16.43
C SER A 39 -14.39 5.93 -15.87
N GLU A 40 -15.20 5.35 -16.76
CA GLU A 40 -16.30 4.47 -16.36
C GLU A 40 -15.81 3.12 -15.80
N GLU A 41 -14.66 2.64 -16.24
CA GLU A 41 -14.07 1.39 -15.73
C GLU A 41 -13.66 1.53 -14.23
N LEU A 42 -13.41 2.76 -13.79
CA LEU A 42 -13.03 3.06 -12.42
C LEU A 42 -14.18 3.64 -11.58
N ALA A 43 -15.40 3.63 -12.11
CA ALA A 43 -16.57 4.27 -11.46
C ALA A 43 -16.83 3.75 -10.03
N GLU A 44 -16.51 2.48 -9.75
CA GLU A 44 -16.69 1.88 -8.41
C GLU A 44 -15.80 2.50 -7.32
N TYR A 45 -14.71 3.20 -7.70
CA TYR A 45 -13.82 3.90 -6.78
C TYR A 45 -14.21 5.36 -6.53
N ARG A 46 -15.24 5.89 -7.20
CA ARG A 46 -15.69 7.29 -7.03
C ARG A 46 -16.08 7.54 -5.58
N GLY A 47 -15.51 8.59 -5.00
CA GLY A 47 -15.73 8.93 -3.58
C GLY A 47 -15.06 8.01 -2.55
N ARG A 48 -14.35 6.96 -2.98
CA ARG A 48 -13.78 5.93 -2.11
C ARG A 48 -12.26 6.01 -1.96
N ILE A 49 -11.71 7.24 -2.10
CA ILE A 49 -10.29 7.54 -1.91
C ILE A 49 -10.12 8.44 -0.70
N ALA A 50 -9.12 8.14 0.12
CA ALA A 50 -8.68 9.00 1.20
C ALA A 50 -7.14 9.03 1.30
N ASN A 51 -6.63 10.06 1.98
CA ASN A 51 -5.23 10.13 2.35
C ASN A 51 -5.05 10.27 3.87
N VAL A 52 -3.88 9.85 4.36
CA VAL A 52 -3.42 10.08 5.73
C VAL A 52 -1.97 10.56 5.67
N ILE A 53 -1.77 11.81 6.08
CA ILE A 53 -0.47 12.45 6.13
C ILE A 53 -0.20 12.82 7.58
N GLY A 54 0.93 12.38 8.11
CA GLY A 54 1.32 12.69 9.48
C GLY A 54 1.51 14.21 9.68
N THR A 55 0.73 14.79 10.61
CA THR A 55 0.95 16.13 11.15
C THR A 55 0.87 16.08 12.67
N ARG A 56 1.76 16.78 13.36
CA ARG A 56 2.08 16.62 14.78
C ARG A 56 0.94 16.74 15.82
N THR A 57 -0.29 17.08 15.46
CA THR A 57 -1.33 17.45 16.43
C THR A 57 -2.68 16.73 16.33
N LYS A 58 -2.95 15.94 15.27
CA LYS A 58 -4.21 15.20 15.09
C LYS A 58 -4.02 13.77 14.53
N GLU A 59 -2.80 13.30 14.50
CA GLU A 59 -2.39 12.09 13.74
C GLU A 59 -3.16 10.83 14.12
N ASP A 60 -3.31 10.56 15.42
CA ASP A 60 -3.80 9.25 15.85
C ASP A 60 -5.29 9.06 15.60
N LEU A 61 -6.09 10.12 15.72
CA LEU A 61 -7.55 10.05 15.49
C LEU A 61 -7.88 9.95 13.99
N ASP A 62 -7.21 10.73 13.17
CA ASP A 62 -7.42 10.71 11.71
C ASP A 62 -6.90 9.40 11.10
N LYS A 63 -5.78 8.91 11.59
CA LYS A 63 -5.19 7.63 11.25
C LYS A 63 -6.11 6.46 11.60
N ALA A 64 -6.58 6.39 12.84
CA ALA A 64 -7.47 5.33 13.31
C ALA A 64 -8.81 5.34 12.57
N ARG A 65 -9.36 6.53 12.32
CA ARG A 65 -10.62 6.70 11.59
C ARG A 65 -10.50 6.29 10.13
N ALA A 66 -9.43 6.69 9.45
CA ALA A 66 -9.17 6.30 8.07
C ALA A 66 -8.93 4.79 7.95
N ALA A 67 -8.17 4.21 8.89
CA ALA A 67 -7.94 2.78 8.95
C ALA A 67 -9.24 1.99 9.16
N ALA A 68 -10.13 2.44 10.06
CA ALA A 68 -11.42 1.81 10.30
C ALA A 68 -12.34 1.85 9.07
N LYS A 69 -12.37 2.97 8.33
CA LYS A 69 -13.14 3.11 7.09
C LYS A 69 -12.56 2.34 5.90
N PHE A 70 -11.26 2.14 5.89
CA PHE A 70 -10.56 1.39 4.85
C PHE A 70 -10.59 -0.13 5.11
N ALA A 71 -10.41 -0.54 6.35
CA ALA A 71 -10.31 -1.94 6.75
C ALA A 71 -11.21 -2.23 7.97
N PRO A 72 -12.54 -2.04 7.86
CA PRO A 72 -13.46 -2.16 8.99
C PRO A 72 -13.41 -3.53 9.66
N LYS A 73 -13.15 -4.61 8.93
CA LYS A 73 -13.03 -5.98 9.47
C LYS A 73 -11.82 -6.17 10.39
N THR A 74 -10.75 -5.39 10.21
CA THR A 74 -9.48 -5.61 10.93
C THR A 74 -9.00 -4.41 11.75
N ALA A 75 -9.38 -3.20 11.38
CA ALA A 75 -9.02 -1.96 12.07
C ALA A 75 -10.22 -1.21 12.65
N GLY A 76 -11.44 -1.58 12.26
CA GLY A 76 -12.69 -0.98 12.73
C GLY A 76 -13.34 -1.74 13.86
N LYS A 77 -14.58 -1.34 14.18
CA LYS A 77 -15.51 -2.05 15.06
C LYS A 77 -16.56 -2.77 14.24
N LEU A 78 -17.19 -3.77 14.84
CA LEU A 78 -18.29 -4.48 14.19
C LEU A 78 -19.40 -3.50 13.77
N GLY A 79 -19.71 -3.47 12.48
CA GLY A 79 -20.72 -2.57 11.90
C GLY A 79 -20.17 -1.24 11.40
N ASP A 80 -18.88 -0.97 11.52
CA ASP A 80 -18.26 0.22 10.89
C ASP A 80 -18.44 0.16 9.36
N PRO A 81 -18.77 1.30 8.73
CA PRO A 81 -18.99 1.34 7.29
C PRO A 81 -17.68 1.19 6.51
N ASP A 82 -17.74 0.40 5.44
CA ASP A 82 -16.66 0.28 4.45
C ASP A 82 -16.79 1.40 3.42
N GLU A 83 -16.01 2.47 3.59
CA GLU A 83 -16.14 3.70 2.80
C GLU A 83 -14.93 3.97 1.89
N ILE A 84 -13.78 3.35 2.15
CA ILE A 84 -12.52 3.65 1.46
C ILE A 84 -12.00 2.38 0.79
N ASP A 85 -11.71 2.46 -0.51
CA ASP A 85 -11.07 1.39 -1.27
C ASP A 85 -9.60 1.72 -1.61
N ILE A 86 -9.26 3.00 -1.76
CA ILE A 86 -7.89 3.44 -1.99
C ILE A 86 -7.45 4.34 -0.83
N LEU A 87 -6.46 3.90 -0.09
CA LEU A 87 -5.87 4.66 1.01
C LEU A 87 -4.42 5.02 0.67
N ILE A 88 -4.13 6.31 0.61
CA ILE A 88 -2.81 6.84 0.28
C ILE A 88 -2.19 7.40 1.55
N SER A 89 -0.97 7.02 1.89
CA SER A 89 -0.38 7.47 3.15
C SER A 89 1.12 7.68 3.07
N THR A 90 1.60 8.50 3.96
CA THR A 90 3.01 8.48 4.37
C THR A 90 3.26 7.30 5.31
N ASP A 91 4.50 7.13 5.75
CA ASP A 91 4.88 6.07 6.71
C ASP A 91 4.12 6.14 8.05
N VAL A 92 3.29 7.15 8.27
CA VAL A 92 2.45 7.26 9.47
C VAL A 92 1.53 6.04 9.65
N LEU A 93 1.07 5.41 8.57
CA LEU A 93 0.29 4.16 8.63
C LEU A 93 1.16 2.90 8.67
N ALA A 94 2.48 3.03 8.53
CA ALA A 94 3.39 1.90 8.65
C ALA A 94 3.47 1.33 10.07
N GLU A 95 2.85 1.99 11.06
CA GLU A 95 2.81 1.55 12.45
C GLU A 95 1.43 1.71 13.09
N GLY A 96 1.10 0.83 14.03
CA GLY A 96 -0.03 0.99 14.95
C GLY A 96 -1.42 0.64 14.42
N VAL A 97 -1.59 0.18 13.17
CA VAL A 97 -2.90 -0.20 12.61
C VAL A 97 -2.85 -1.58 11.95
N ASN A 98 -3.99 -2.28 11.92
CA ASN A 98 -4.14 -3.55 11.24
C ASN A 98 -4.95 -3.34 9.95
N LEU A 99 -4.29 -3.51 8.79
CA LEU A 99 -4.90 -3.31 7.48
C LEU A 99 -4.99 -4.62 6.67
N GLN A 100 -5.02 -5.77 7.35
CA GLN A 100 -5.02 -7.12 6.75
C GLN A 100 -6.25 -7.40 5.86
N GLN A 101 -7.28 -6.57 5.89
CA GLN A 101 -8.39 -6.66 4.95
C GLN A 101 -7.96 -6.31 3.52
N ALA A 102 -6.95 -5.45 3.35
CA ALA A 102 -6.35 -5.17 2.05
C ALA A 102 -5.36 -6.26 1.66
N ARG A 103 -5.22 -6.49 0.35
CA ARG A 103 -4.24 -7.42 -0.21
C ARG A 103 -3.27 -6.78 -1.22
N HIS A 104 -3.43 -5.51 -1.53
CA HIS A 104 -2.58 -4.78 -2.45
C HIS A 104 -1.86 -3.64 -1.74
N ILE A 105 -0.53 -3.63 -1.83
CA ILE A 105 0.31 -2.48 -1.47
C ILE A 105 1.07 -2.00 -2.71
N ILE A 106 1.10 -0.69 -2.87
CA ILE A 106 1.94 -0.01 -3.84
C ILE A 106 2.89 0.92 -3.07
N ASN A 107 4.19 0.67 -3.16
CA ASN A 107 5.21 1.62 -2.73
C ASN A 107 5.49 2.54 -3.92
N TYR A 108 4.98 3.78 -3.88
CA TYR A 108 5.14 4.75 -4.94
C TYR A 108 6.58 5.25 -5.06
N ASP A 109 7.27 5.32 -3.94
CA ASP A 109 8.70 5.59 -3.86
C ASP A 109 9.40 4.52 -3.01
N MET A 110 10.68 4.36 -3.28
CA MET A 110 11.53 3.43 -2.55
C MET A 110 12.13 4.13 -1.34
N PRO A 111 11.84 3.69 -0.11
CA PRO A 111 12.48 4.26 1.07
C PRO A 111 13.97 3.86 1.14
N TRP A 112 14.82 4.81 1.53
CA TRP A 112 16.26 4.57 1.76
C TRP A 112 16.52 3.48 2.81
N ASN A 113 15.65 3.35 3.79
CA ASN A 113 15.72 2.31 4.82
C ASN A 113 14.78 1.15 4.45
N PRO A 114 15.32 -0.04 4.09
CA PRO A 114 14.52 -1.19 3.70
C PRO A 114 13.61 -1.71 4.83
N MET A 115 13.93 -1.45 6.09
CA MET A 115 13.05 -1.80 7.22
C MET A 115 11.70 -1.11 7.15
N ARG A 116 11.61 0.06 6.50
CA ARG A 116 10.31 0.71 6.24
C ARG A 116 9.43 -0.09 5.29
N LEU A 117 10.01 -0.76 4.27
CA LEU A 117 9.26 -1.68 3.42
C LEU A 117 8.70 -2.86 4.23
N VAL A 118 9.54 -3.45 5.08
CA VAL A 118 9.11 -4.54 5.98
C VAL A 118 7.97 -4.07 6.89
N GLN A 119 8.06 -2.87 7.45
CA GLN A 119 7.01 -2.29 8.29
C GLN A 119 5.73 -2.03 7.49
N ARG A 120 5.82 -1.45 6.28
CA ARG A 120 4.68 -1.23 5.37
C ARG A 120 3.99 -2.55 5.02
N HIS A 121 4.76 -3.56 4.61
CA HIS A 121 4.25 -4.87 4.23
C HIS A 121 3.59 -5.57 5.42
N GLY A 122 4.19 -5.50 6.59
CA GLY A 122 3.64 -6.06 7.83
C GLY A 122 2.28 -5.47 8.26
N ARG A 123 1.73 -4.47 7.55
CA ARG A 123 0.36 -3.97 7.79
C ARG A 123 -0.70 -4.85 7.17
N ILE A 124 -0.40 -5.52 6.07
CA ILE A 124 -1.33 -6.44 5.38
C ILE A 124 -0.87 -7.89 5.42
N ASP A 125 0.44 -8.13 5.43
CA ASP A 125 1.03 -9.47 5.50
C ASP A 125 1.41 -9.80 6.95
N ARG A 126 0.52 -10.48 7.65
CA ARG A 126 0.69 -10.92 9.05
C ARG A 126 0.14 -12.31 9.22
N ILE A 127 0.66 -13.01 10.24
CA ILE A 127 0.07 -14.27 10.72
C ILE A 127 -1.41 -14.03 11.05
N GLY A 128 -2.30 -14.83 10.45
CA GLY A 128 -3.76 -14.66 10.58
C GLY A 128 -4.43 -13.82 9.49
N SER A 129 -3.69 -13.38 8.45
CA SER A 129 -4.30 -12.76 7.28
C SER A 129 -5.30 -13.73 6.63
N GLN A 130 -6.47 -13.21 6.23
CA GLN A 130 -7.49 -13.97 5.51
C GLN A 130 -7.11 -14.23 4.05
N HIS A 131 -6.12 -13.50 3.54
CA HIS A 131 -5.66 -13.61 2.16
C HIS A 131 -4.56 -14.66 2.01
N LYS A 132 -4.74 -15.62 1.10
CA LYS A 132 -3.71 -16.59 0.72
C LYS A 132 -2.52 -15.96 0.01
N ARG A 133 -2.69 -14.78 -0.57
CA ARG A 133 -1.67 -14.01 -1.30
C ARG A 133 -1.89 -12.53 -1.09
N VAL A 134 -0.81 -11.81 -0.86
CA VAL A 134 -0.75 -10.35 -0.88
C VAL A 134 0.11 -9.90 -2.07
N PHE A 135 -0.24 -8.76 -2.66
CA PHE A 135 0.43 -8.22 -3.83
C PHE A 135 1.19 -6.96 -3.43
N LEU A 136 2.50 -7.06 -3.50
CA LEU A 136 3.42 -5.97 -3.17
C LEU A 136 4.00 -5.44 -4.48
N ARG A 137 3.76 -4.17 -4.77
CA ARG A 137 4.30 -3.49 -5.94
C ARG A 137 5.16 -2.32 -5.49
N THR A 138 6.26 -2.12 -6.15
CA THR A 138 7.14 -0.97 -5.92
C THR A 138 7.44 -0.31 -7.24
N ILE A 139 7.28 1.00 -7.30
CA ILE A 139 7.65 1.79 -8.47
C ILE A 139 9.13 2.14 -8.31
N PHE A 140 9.92 1.68 -9.26
CA PHE A 140 11.35 2.01 -9.34
C PHE A 140 11.56 3.26 -10.19
N PRO A 141 12.62 4.05 -9.95
CA PRO A 141 13.00 5.14 -10.84
C PRO A 141 13.28 4.63 -12.25
N ALA A 142 13.16 5.50 -13.25
CA ALA A 142 13.48 5.15 -14.62
C ALA A 142 14.91 4.59 -14.71
N GLN A 143 15.11 3.57 -15.56
CA GLN A 143 16.36 2.81 -15.66
C GLN A 143 17.59 3.69 -15.81
N ARG A 144 17.47 4.80 -16.53
CA ARG A 144 18.55 5.78 -16.71
C ARG A 144 19.01 6.43 -15.38
N LEU A 145 18.12 6.57 -14.39
CA LEU A 145 18.46 7.06 -13.07
C LEU A 145 19.03 5.93 -12.19
N ASP A 146 18.56 4.71 -12.40
CA ASP A 146 19.06 3.54 -11.67
C ASP A 146 20.48 3.18 -12.12
N ASP A 147 20.77 3.25 -13.42
CA ASP A 147 22.12 3.07 -13.98
C ASP A 147 23.15 4.04 -13.37
N LEU A 148 22.68 5.27 -13.03
CA LEU A 148 23.55 6.28 -12.39
C LEU A 148 23.73 6.04 -10.88
N LEU A 149 22.75 5.48 -10.20
CA LEU A 149 22.72 5.40 -8.75
C LEU A 149 22.89 3.98 -8.21
N GLY A 150 22.70 2.95 -9.04
CA GLY A 150 22.72 1.54 -8.65
C GLY A 150 21.74 1.23 -7.51
N LEU A 151 20.55 1.83 -7.55
CA LEU A 151 19.59 1.79 -6.46
C LEU A 151 18.93 0.43 -6.32
N GLU A 152 18.56 -0.21 -7.44
CA GLU A 152 17.89 -1.51 -7.43
C GLU A 152 18.75 -2.58 -6.74
N GLU A 153 20.02 -2.68 -7.12
CA GLU A 153 20.94 -3.65 -6.55
C GLU A 153 21.19 -3.38 -5.06
N LYS A 154 21.44 -2.11 -4.71
CA LYS A 154 21.67 -1.72 -3.30
C LYS A 154 20.47 -2.02 -2.42
N ILE A 155 19.27 -1.85 -2.95
CA ILE A 155 18.02 -2.08 -2.21
C ILE A 155 17.74 -3.58 -2.12
N ALA A 156 17.89 -4.34 -3.22
CA ALA A 156 17.73 -5.79 -3.22
C ALA A 156 18.64 -6.45 -2.17
N ASN A 157 19.92 -6.04 -2.11
CA ASN A 157 20.88 -6.51 -1.13
C ASN A 157 20.48 -6.16 0.30
N LYS A 158 19.97 -4.94 0.54
CA LYS A 158 19.51 -4.51 1.87
C LYS A 158 18.23 -5.22 2.30
N ILE A 159 17.31 -5.48 1.38
CA ILE A 159 16.09 -6.26 1.66
C ILE A 159 16.45 -7.70 2.01
N ALA A 160 17.37 -8.32 1.25
CA ALA A 160 17.85 -9.67 1.52
C ALA A 160 18.51 -9.77 2.92
N MET A 161 19.34 -8.81 3.28
CA MET A 161 19.95 -8.73 4.62
C MET A 161 18.90 -8.54 5.73
N ALA A 162 17.90 -7.68 5.51
CA ALA A 162 16.83 -7.46 6.49
C ALA A 162 15.94 -8.70 6.65
N ALA A 163 15.60 -9.37 5.56
CA ALA A 163 14.82 -10.62 5.60
C ALA A 163 15.56 -11.73 6.33
N ALA A 164 16.87 -11.86 6.10
CA ALA A 164 17.72 -12.82 6.79
C ALA A 164 17.80 -12.54 8.30
N SER A 165 17.82 -11.27 8.71
CA SER A 165 17.89 -10.88 10.14
C SER A 165 16.58 -11.11 10.90
N VAL A 166 15.44 -11.15 10.21
CA VAL A 166 14.09 -11.32 10.81
C VAL A 166 13.59 -12.78 10.65
N GLY A 167 14.38 -13.64 9.99
CA GLY A 167 14.00 -15.05 9.78
C GLY A 167 12.85 -15.24 8.77
N ILE A 168 12.52 -14.23 8.00
CA ILE A 168 11.51 -14.30 6.93
C ILE A 168 12.21 -14.80 5.67
N VAL A 169 12.12 -16.11 5.40
CA VAL A 169 12.52 -16.69 4.13
C VAL A 169 11.35 -16.55 3.15
N SER A 170 11.24 -15.41 2.51
CA SER A 170 10.38 -15.28 1.32
C SER A 170 11.27 -14.92 0.13
N PRO A 171 11.33 -15.76 -0.91
CA PRO A 171 12.02 -15.39 -2.12
C PRO A 171 11.24 -14.23 -2.76
N VAL A 172 11.88 -13.08 -2.92
CA VAL A 172 11.44 -12.02 -3.81
C VAL A 172 11.66 -12.55 -5.23
N SER A 173 10.73 -13.40 -5.70
CA SER A 173 10.71 -13.87 -7.08
C SER A 173 9.65 -13.09 -7.84
N ASN A 174 10.08 -12.50 -8.91
CA ASN A 174 9.38 -11.78 -9.97
C ASN A 174 9.30 -10.25 -9.81
N VAL A 175 10.41 -9.61 -10.17
CA VAL A 175 10.37 -8.24 -10.70
C VAL A 175 9.82 -8.33 -12.13
N GLU A 176 8.52 -8.14 -12.31
CA GLU A 176 7.98 -7.88 -13.65
C GLU A 176 8.30 -6.42 -13.99
N SER A 177 9.35 -6.22 -14.78
CA SER A 177 9.64 -4.93 -15.40
C SER A 177 8.61 -4.65 -16.49
N THR A 178 7.66 -3.77 -16.20
CA THR A 178 6.74 -3.27 -17.23
C THR A 178 7.47 -2.16 -17.99
N ASN A 179 8.11 -2.53 -19.11
CA ASN A 179 8.59 -1.55 -20.09
C ASN A 179 7.37 -0.83 -20.68
N ARG A 180 7.29 0.47 -20.46
CA ARG A 180 6.46 1.38 -21.27
C ARG A 180 7.38 2.06 -22.27
N GLU A 181 7.20 1.71 -23.55
CA GLU A 181 7.60 2.53 -24.69
C GLU A 181 6.88 3.88 -24.70
#